data_a34c39659cfd8932f92429b86d586792
#
_entry.id   a34c39659cfd8932f92429b86d586792
#
_cell.length_a   1.000
_cell.length_b   1.000
_cell.length_c   1.000
_cell.angle_alpha   90.00
_cell.angle_beta   90.00
_cell.angle_gamma   90.00
#
_symmetry.space_group_name_H-M   'P 1'
#
loop_
_entity.id
_entity.type
_entity.pdbx_description
1 polymer ?
#
loop_
_entity_poly.entity_id
_entity_poly.type
_entity_poly.pdbx_seq_one_letter_code
_entity_poly.pdbx_strand_id
1 'polypeptide(L)'
;MSVFAQKGFEGASLSDLTEAMGINRPSMYAAFGSKGELFQKAVARYTQAREQHISQCLSAATAREGVDTLLRDGVKMLTSAGGFGGCFVTQGPLTGPDATEETRRDFVQKRATLERALKRRFDRAIEAGELSSDTASEDLARFYSVMVQGLALQAQHGGTKKQLLRVVDIAMARWPNEKRPRRSDTG
;
A
#
# COMPACT_ATOMS: atom_id res chain seq x y z
N MET A 1 -2.99 -2.14 -16.43
CA MET A 1 -2.88 -1.37 -15.16
C MET A 1 -1.98 -0.15 -15.30
N SER A 2 -0.82 -0.25 -15.94
CA SER A 2 0.14 0.85 -16.15
C SER A 2 -0.48 2.12 -16.76
N VAL A 3 -1.25 1.97 -17.81
CA VAL A 3 -1.92 3.11 -18.47
C VAL A 3 -2.83 3.88 -17.53
N PHE A 4 -3.67 3.17 -16.77
CA PHE A 4 -4.57 3.82 -15.78
C PHE A 4 -3.81 4.49 -14.63
N ALA A 5 -2.69 3.92 -14.21
CA ALA A 5 -1.88 4.49 -13.14
C ALA A 5 -1.15 5.77 -13.59
N GLN A 6 -0.75 5.85 -14.86
CA GLN A 6 -0.04 7.01 -15.40
C GLN A 6 -0.99 8.14 -15.83
N LYS A 7 -2.10 7.79 -16.49
CA LYS A 7 -3.00 8.74 -17.14
C LYS A 7 -4.32 8.99 -16.37
N GLY A 8 -4.57 8.23 -15.32
CA GLY A 8 -5.87 8.19 -14.66
C GLY A 8 -6.94 7.47 -15.51
N PHE A 9 -8.15 7.36 -14.98
CA PHE A 9 -9.27 6.75 -15.72
C PHE A 9 -9.62 7.57 -16.95
N GLU A 10 -9.84 8.89 -16.80
CA GLU A 10 -10.26 9.77 -17.89
C GLU A 10 -9.19 9.90 -18.97
N GLY A 11 -7.94 10.15 -18.59
CA GLY A 11 -6.83 10.36 -19.52
C GLY A 11 -6.38 9.11 -20.28
N ALA A 12 -6.77 7.91 -19.83
CA ALA A 12 -6.48 6.65 -20.53
C ALA A 12 -7.42 6.46 -21.73
N SER A 13 -6.93 6.66 -22.95
CA SER A 13 -7.70 6.41 -24.16
C SER A 13 -7.84 4.91 -24.47
N LEU A 14 -8.86 4.51 -25.25
CA LEU A 14 -8.98 3.15 -25.74
C LEU A 14 -7.77 2.71 -26.58
N SER A 15 -7.16 3.65 -27.31
CA SER A 15 -5.95 3.38 -28.10
C SER A 15 -4.77 3.05 -27.18
N ASP A 16 -4.52 3.84 -26.14
CA ASP A 16 -3.47 3.57 -25.16
C ASP A 16 -3.63 2.19 -24.50
N LEU A 17 -4.87 1.84 -24.15
CA LEU A 17 -5.20 0.57 -23.51
C LEU A 17 -4.96 -0.62 -24.43
N THR A 18 -5.45 -0.56 -25.68
CA THR A 18 -5.30 -1.62 -26.66
C THR A 18 -3.84 -1.80 -27.12
N GLU A 19 -3.11 -0.71 -27.29
CA GLU A 19 -1.68 -0.74 -27.58
C GLU A 19 -0.88 -1.40 -26.43
N ALA A 20 -1.12 -0.97 -25.19
CA ALA A 20 -0.45 -1.54 -24.03
C ALA A 20 -0.78 -3.02 -23.77
N MET A 21 -1.93 -3.51 -24.26
CA MET A 21 -2.34 -4.91 -24.14
C MET A 21 -1.96 -5.74 -25.37
N GLY A 22 -1.51 -5.11 -26.47
CA GLY A 22 -1.20 -5.79 -27.75
C GLY A 22 -2.45 -6.40 -28.42
N ILE A 23 -3.64 -5.82 -28.24
CA ILE A 23 -4.92 -6.31 -28.80
C ILE A 23 -5.65 -5.18 -29.54
N ASN A 24 -6.59 -5.53 -30.38
CA ASN A 24 -7.47 -4.56 -31.04
C ASN A 24 -8.70 -4.19 -30.18
N ARG A 25 -9.42 -3.13 -30.55
CA ARG A 25 -10.62 -2.66 -29.83
C ARG A 25 -11.74 -3.72 -29.74
N PRO A 26 -12.11 -4.43 -30.84
CA PRO A 26 -13.10 -5.49 -30.73
C PRO A 26 -12.75 -6.57 -29.71
N SER A 27 -11.49 -7.02 -29.70
CA SER A 27 -11.01 -8.00 -28.72
C SER A 27 -11.07 -7.49 -27.29
N MET A 28 -10.75 -6.20 -27.08
CA MET A 28 -10.87 -5.57 -25.76
C MET A 28 -12.33 -5.57 -25.27
N TYR A 29 -13.27 -5.15 -26.13
CA TYR A 29 -14.69 -5.13 -25.79
C TYR A 29 -15.24 -6.54 -25.54
N ALA A 30 -14.84 -7.52 -26.36
CA ALA A 30 -15.25 -8.92 -26.19
C ALA A 30 -14.75 -9.53 -24.87
N ALA A 31 -13.52 -9.21 -24.45
CA ALA A 31 -12.89 -9.78 -23.24
C ALA A 31 -13.30 -9.07 -21.95
N PHE A 32 -13.45 -7.76 -22.00
CA PHE A 32 -13.57 -6.93 -20.80
C PHE A 32 -14.88 -6.14 -20.71
N GLY A 33 -15.63 -6.01 -21.79
CA GLY A 33 -16.80 -5.15 -21.88
C GLY A 33 -16.42 -3.69 -22.13
N SER A 34 -16.80 -2.78 -21.27
CA SER A 34 -16.49 -1.37 -21.35
C SER A 34 -15.11 -1.02 -20.77
N LYS A 35 -14.64 0.23 -21.03
CA LYS A 35 -13.44 0.79 -20.36
C LYS A 35 -13.61 0.78 -18.84
N GLY A 36 -14.83 1.05 -18.35
CA GLY A 36 -15.14 1.01 -16.92
C GLY A 36 -14.97 -0.39 -16.33
N GLU A 37 -15.49 -1.42 -16.99
CA GLU A 37 -15.36 -2.81 -16.53
C GLU A 37 -13.91 -3.30 -16.57
N LEU A 38 -13.14 -2.93 -17.61
CA LEU A 38 -11.71 -3.16 -17.66
C LEU A 38 -10.99 -2.50 -16.47
N PHE A 39 -11.35 -1.25 -16.16
CA PHE A 39 -10.80 -0.53 -15.02
C PHE A 39 -11.10 -1.23 -13.70
N GLN A 40 -12.34 -1.61 -13.45
CA GLN A 40 -12.74 -2.33 -12.23
C GLN A 40 -12.00 -3.67 -12.08
N LYS A 41 -11.90 -4.46 -13.16
CA LYS A 41 -11.12 -5.71 -13.17
C LYS A 41 -9.64 -5.47 -12.87
N ALA A 42 -9.05 -4.40 -13.43
CA ALA A 42 -7.66 -4.03 -13.20
C ALA A 42 -7.42 -3.59 -11.74
N VAL A 43 -8.32 -2.79 -11.16
CA VAL A 43 -8.29 -2.38 -9.75
C VAL A 43 -8.40 -3.58 -8.82
N ALA A 44 -9.37 -4.47 -9.08
CA ALA A 44 -9.58 -5.66 -8.27
C ALA A 44 -8.31 -6.55 -8.23
N ARG A 45 -7.73 -6.81 -9.41
CA ARG A 45 -6.48 -7.60 -9.53
C ARG A 45 -5.31 -6.95 -8.79
N TYR A 46 -5.14 -5.63 -8.93
CA TYR A 46 -4.09 -4.90 -8.23
C TYR A 46 -4.28 -4.96 -6.71
N THR A 47 -5.51 -4.75 -6.24
CA THR A 47 -5.84 -4.79 -4.80
C THR A 47 -5.59 -6.17 -4.22
N GLN A 48 -6.03 -7.23 -4.91
CA GLN A 48 -5.80 -8.61 -4.49
C GLN A 48 -4.30 -8.95 -4.37
N ALA A 49 -3.50 -8.60 -5.38
CA ALA A 49 -2.06 -8.84 -5.35
C ALA A 49 -1.38 -8.07 -4.21
N ARG A 50 -1.83 -6.83 -3.96
CA ARG A 50 -1.32 -6.01 -2.84
C ARG A 50 -1.69 -6.60 -1.48
N GLU A 51 -2.91 -7.06 -1.30
CA GLU A 51 -3.37 -7.69 -0.06
C GLU A 51 -2.62 -9.00 0.23
N GLN A 52 -2.37 -9.81 -0.80
CA GLN A 52 -1.55 -11.01 -0.69
C GLN A 52 -0.13 -10.68 -0.26
N HIS A 53 0.50 -9.67 -0.88
CA HIS A 53 1.85 -9.23 -0.50
C HIS A 53 1.90 -8.71 0.94
N ILE A 54 0.93 -7.88 1.37
CA ILE A 54 0.83 -7.41 2.75
C ILE A 54 0.71 -8.60 3.71
N SER A 55 -0.15 -9.56 3.40
CA SER A 55 -0.34 -10.76 4.21
C SER A 55 0.95 -11.58 4.35
N GLN A 56 1.68 -11.75 3.25
CA GLN A 56 2.97 -12.44 3.23
C GLN A 56 4.01 -11.73 4.10
N CYS A 57 4.17 -10.41 3.96
CA CYS A 57 5.09 -9.65 4.80
C CYS A 57 4.73 -9.77 6.29
N LEU A 58 3.45 -9.60 6.63
CA LEU A 58 2.98 -9.63 8.02
C LEU A 58 2.91 -11.05 8.63
N SER A 59 3.18 -12.10 7.86
CA SER A 59 3.36 -13.47 8.36
C SER A 59 4.79 -13.79 8.82
N ALA A 60 5.72 -12.84 8.77
CA ALA A 60 7.08 -13.00 9.27
C ALA A 60 7.11 -13.40 10.76
N ALA A 61 8.24 -13.96 11.21
CA ALA A 61 8.40 -14.47 12.57
C ALA A 61 8.10 -13.41 13.63
N THR A 62 8.56 -12.16 13.41
CA THR A 62 8.27 -11.03 14.29
C THR A 62 7.49 -9.93 13.57
N ALA A 63 6.72 -9.14 14.34
CA ALA A 63 6.01 -7.99 13.80
C ALA A 63 6.97 -6.95 13.20
N ARG A 64 8.15 -6.79 13.81
CA ARG A 64 9.20 -5.90 13.35
C ARG A 64 9.72 -6.29 11.96
N GLU A 65 10.07 -7.57 11.77
CA GLU A 65 10.52 -8.08 10.47
C GLU A 65 9.45 -7.93 9.39
N GLY A 66 8.19 -8.22 9.74
CA GLY A 66 7.07 -8.08 8.80
C GLY A 66 6.89 -6.65 8.32
N VAL A 67 6.96 -5.68 9.20
CA VAL A 67 6.84 -4.25 8.86
C VAL A 67 8.08 -3.76 8.10
N ASP A 68 9.30 -4.15 8.52
CA ASP A 68 10.53 -3.77 7.81
C ASP A 68 10.50 -4.28 6.35
N THR A 69 10.13 -5.55 6.16
CA THR A 69 9.97 -6.15 4.83
C THR A 69 8.92 -5.42 4.01
N LEU A 70 7.76 -5.15 4.58
CA LEU A 70 6.67 -4.43 3.91
C LEU A 70 7.11 -3.04 3.41
N LEU A 71 7.81 -2.28 4.24
CA LEU A 71 8.30 -0.95 3.88
C LEU A 71 9.40 -1.01 2.81
N ARG A 72 10.39 -1.90 2.97
CA ARG A 72 11.50 -2.02 2.01
C ARG A 72 11.06 -2.55 0.66
N ASP A 73 10.19 -3.55 0.64
CA ASP A 73 9.63 -4.08 -0.61
C ASP A 73 8.72 -3.06 -1.28
N GLY A 74 7.95 -2.29 -0.49
CA GLY A 74 7.23 -1.14 -0.99
C GLY A 74 8.14 -0.14 -1.72
N VAL A 75 9.26 0.26 -1.11
CA VAL A 75 10.24 1.15 -1.75
C VAL A 75 10.83 0.54 -3.02
N LYS A 76 11.22 -0.74 -3.01
CA LYS A 76 11.72 -1.43 -4.21
C LYS A 76 10.72 -1.37 -5.35
N MET A 77 9.46 -1.70 -5.06
CA MET A 77 8.37 -1.74 -6.04
C MET A 77 8.08 -0.35 -6.62
N LEU A 78 8.03 0.68 -5.76
CA LEU A 78 7.76 2.07 -6.14
C LEU A 78 8.87 2.69 -6.99
N THR A 79 10.13 2.25 -6.82
CA THR A 79 11.31 2.81 -7.49
C THR A 79 11.89 1.90 -8.56
N SER A 80 11.23 0.78 -8.91
CA SER A 80 11.67 -0.12 -9.99
C SER A 80 11.44 0.51 -11.36
N ALA A 81 12.29 0.17 -12.33
CA ALA A 81 12.10 0.53 -13.74
C ALA A 81 10.76 -0.06 -14.23
N GLY A 82 9.86 0.77 -14.72
CA GLY A 82 8.49 0.36 -15.08
C GLY A 82 7.50 0.32 -13.90
N GLY A 83 7.93 0.64 -12.69
CA GLY A 83 7.05 0.93 -11.56
C GLY A 83 6.22 2.20 -11.83
N PHE A 84 4.99 2.26 -11.30
CA PHE A 84 4.09 3.39 -11.55
C PHE A 84 4.47 4.67 -10.79
N GLY A 85 5.65 4.71 -10.12
CA GLY A 85 6.06 5.85 -9.32
C GLY A 85 5.09 6.19 -8.18
N GLY A 86 4.19 5.27 -7.78
CA GLY A 86 3.19 5.53 -6.76
C GLY A 86 2.27 4.34 -6.51
N CYS A 87 1.45 4.43 -5.48
CA CYS A 87 0.44 3.43 -5.15
C CYS A 87 -0.92 3.82 -5.75
N PHE A 88 -1.46 3.00 -6.64
CA PHE A 88 -2.75 3.26 -7.27
C PHE A 88 -3.90 3.47 -6.26
N VAL A 89 -3.89 2.74 -5.15
CA VAL A 89 -4.87 2.92 -4.07
C VAL A 89 -4.72 4.25 -3.34
N THR A 90 -3.49 4.76 -3.22
CA THR A 90 -3.23 6.07 -2.61
C THR A 90 -3.59 7.23 -3.53
N GLN A 91 -3.42 7.02 -4.84
CA GLN A 91 -3.61 8.03 -5.87
C GLN A 91 -4.95 7.90 -6.63
N GLY A 92 -5.68 6.82 -6.37
CA GLY A 92 -6.89 6.46 -7.11
C GLY A 92 -7.87 7.63 -7.29
N PRO A 93 -8.88 7.51 -8.16
CA PRO A 93 -9.66 8.59 -8.77
C PRO A 93 -10.51 9.37 -7.77
N LEU A 94 -9.86 10.01 -6.79
CA LEU A 94 -10.51 10.95 -5.87
C LEU A 94 -10.73 12.33 -6.52
N THR A 95 -10.21 12.56 -7.73
CA THR A 95 -10.09 13.88 -8.36
C THR A 95 -10.78 14.01 -9.70
N GLY A 96 -11.45 12.95 -10.21
CA GLY A 96 -12.22 13.06 -11.46
C GLY A 96 -13.66 13.51 -11.21
N PRO A 97 -14.27 14.30 -12.13
CA PRO A 97 -15.67 14.72 -12.03
C PRO A 97 -16.66 13.55 -12.04
N ASP A 98 -16.26 12.39 -12.57
CA ASP A 98 -17.08 11.17 -12.66
C ASP A 98 -16.83 10.15 -11.53
N ALA A 99 -16.03 10.49 -10.53
CA ALA A 99 -15.86 9.65 -9.35
C ALA A 99 -17.16 9.62 -8.55
N THR A 100 -17.92 8.54 -8.69
CA THR A 100 -19.14 8.33 -7.91
C THR A 100 -18.81 8.25 -6.41
N GLU A 101 -19.77 8.60 -5.57
CA GLU A 101 -19.62 8.46 -4.11
C GLU A 101 -19.31 7.00 -3.70
N GLU A 102 -19.84 6.02 -4.43
CA GLU A 102 -19.54 4.60 -4.26
C GLU A 102 -18.05 4.29 -4.53
N THR A 103 -17.52 4.79 -5.64
CA THR A 103 -16.10 4.64 -5.98
C THR A 103 -15.21 5.27 -4.91
N ARG A 104 -15.56 6.44 -4.40
CA ARG A 104 -14.83 7.11 -3.30
C ARG A 104 -14.82 6.28 -2.03
N ARG A 105 -15.98 5.74 -1.62
CA ARG A 105 -16.12 4.88 -0.44
C ARG A 105 -15.28 3.59 -0.57
N ASP A 106 -15.30 2.96 -1.74
CA ASP A 106 -14.52 1.76 -2.02
C ASP A 106 -13.00 2.01 -1.86
N PHE A 107 -12.50 3.13 -2.38
CA PHE A 107 -11.09 3.51 -2.20
C PHE A 107 -10.73 3.85 -0.75
N VAL A 108 -11.62 4.49 0.00
CA VAL A 108 -11.43 4.74 1.45
C VAL A 108 -11.33 3.41 2.20
N GLN A 109 -12.21 2.45 1.91
CA GLN A 109 -12.17 1.12 2.52
C GLN A 109 -10.88 0.35 2.16
N LYS A 110 -10.44 0.42 0.91
CA LYS A 110 -9.19 -0.22 0.46
C LYS A 110 -7.95 0.38 1.15
N ARG A 111 -7.95 1.69 1.45
CA ARG A 111 -6.88 2.31 2.25
C ARG A 111 -6.88 1.80 3.69
N ALA A 112 -8.04 1.66 4.30
CA ALA A 112 -8.17 1.15 5.66
C ALA A 112 -7.77 -0.33 5.81
N THR A 113 -7.67 -1.09 4.71
CA THR A 113 -7.29 -2.52 4.75
C THR A 113 -5.88 -2.73 5.31
N LEU A 114 -4.91 -1.90 4.92
CA LEU A 114 -3.55 -1.97 5.44
C LEU A 114 -3.50 -1.68 6.95
N GLU A 115 -4.14 -0.60 7.38
CA GLU A 115 -4.17 -0.21 8.79
C GLU A 115 -4.79 -1.30 9.66
N ARG A 116 -5.90 -1.90 9.22
CA ARG A 116 -6.53 -3.04 9.90
C ARG A 116 -5.62 -4.28 9.93
N ALA A 117 -4.89 -4.57 8.86
CA ALA A 117 -3.96 -5.70 8.82
C ALA A 117 -2.79 -5.50 9.78
N LEU A 118 -2.21 -4.30 9.83
CA LEU A 118 -1.16 -3.91 10.76
C LEU A 118 -1.65 -3.99 12.21
N LYS A 119 -2.83 -3.42 12.50
CA LYS A 119 -3.41 -3.49 13.85
C LYS A 119 -3.54 -4.93 14.33
N ARG A 120 -4.15 -5.81 13.52
CA ARG A 120 -4.26 -7.24 13.88
C ARG A 120 -2.90 -7.91 14.11
N ARG A 121 -1.86 -7.54 13.35
CA ARG A 121 -0.51 -8.09 13.56
C ARG A 121 0.09 -7.60 14.88
N PHE A 122 -0.13 -6.31 15.21
CA PHE A 122 0.37 -5.72 16.46
C PHE A 122 -0.39 -6.24 17.68
N ASP A 123 -1.70 -6.42 17.60
CA ASP A 123 -2.47 -7.04 18.66
C ASP A 123 -1.90 -8.44 19.00
N ARG A 124 -1.65 -9.28 17.98
CA ARG A 124 -1.00 -10.59 18.16
C ARG A 124 0.43 -10.48 18.70
N ALA A 125 1.18 -9.45 18.32
CA ALA A 125 2.52 -9.21 18.81
C ALA A 125 2.53 -8.84 20.30
N ILE A 126 1.53 -8.09 20.75
CA ILE A 126 1.31 -7.78 22.17
C ILE A 126 0.95 -9.06 22.95
N GLU A 127 0.01 -9.85 22.43
CA GLU A 127 -0.39 -11.13 23.03
C GLU A 127 0.78 -12.11 23.15
N ALA A 128 1.65 -12.15 22.13
CA ALA A 128 2.86 -12.99 22.11
C ALA A 128 4.04 -12.42 22.91
N GLY A 129 3.94 -11.19 23.45
CA GLY A 129 5.01 -10.51 24.17
C GLY A 129 6.13 -9.94 23.28
N GLU A 130 5.94 -9.89 21.95
CA GLU A 130 6.86 -9.22 21.03
C GLU A 130 6.81 -7.68 21.20
N LEU A 131 5.66 -7.14 21.59
CA LEU A 131 5.45 -5.73 21.91
C LEU A 131 4.97 -5.59 23.35
N SER A 132 5.25 -4.43 23.95
CA SER A 132 4.78 -4.12 25.29
C SER A 132 3.25 -4.05 25.36
N SER A 133 2.64 -4.45 26.47
CA SER A 133 1.19 -4.41 26.70
C SER A 133 0.59 -3.00 26.68
N ASP A 134 1.40 -1.98 26.90
CA ASP A 134 1.04 -0.56 26.83
C ASP A 134 1.20 0.05 25.42
N THR A 135 1.58 -0.78 24.43
CA THR A 135 1.66 -0.32 23.04
C THR A 135 0.27 -0.04 22.49
N ALA A 136 0.00 1.20 22.07
CA ALA A 136 -1.22 1.57 21.36
C ALA A 136 -1.18 0.98 19.93
N SER A 137 -1.67 -0.25 19.75
CA SER A 137 -1.58 -0.98 18.47
C SER A 137 -2.26 -0.24 17.31
N GLU A 138 -3.34 0.48 17.58
CA GLU A 138 -4.06 1.29 16.59
C GLU A 138 -3.22 2.47 16.10
N ASP A 139 -2.60 3.23 17.02
CA ASP A 139 -1.76 4.38 16.66
C ASP A 139 -0.49 3.93 15.93
N LEU A 140 0.09 2.81 16.35
CA LEU A 140 1.23 2.21 15.67
C LEU A 140 0.86 1.75 14.25
N ALA A 141 -0.32 1.15 14.07
CA ALA A 141 -0.82 0.75 12.76
C ALA A 141 -1.06 1.95 11.86
N ARG A 142 -1.64 3.02 12.41
CA ARG A 142 -1.84 4.30 11.71
C ARG A 142 -0.50 4.91 11.29
N PHE A 143 0.48 4.95 12.19
CA PHE A 143 1.82 5.45 11.90
C PHE A 143 2.44 4.73 10.70
N TYR A 144 2.49 3.39 10.69
CA TYR A 144 3.07 2.64 9.57
C TYR A 144 2.22 2.71 8.30
N SER A 145 0.89 2.82 8.41
CA SER A 145 0.03 3.06 7.25
C SER A 145 0.33 4.41 6.59
N VAL A 146 0.50 5.48 7.38
CA VAL A 146 0.91 6.81 6.90
C VAL A 146 2.30 6.75 6.26
N MET A 147 3.25 6.00 6.86
CA MET A 147 4.58 5.80 6.28
C MET A 147 4.52 5.18 4.88
N VAL A 148 3.73 4.11 4.69
CA VAL A 148 3.55 3.47 3.38
C VAL A 148 2.98 4.45 2.35
N GLN A 149 1.99 5.26 2.75
CA GLN A 149 1.37 6.26 1.88
C GLN A 149 2.35 7.40 1.55
N GLY A 150 3.09 7.88 2.55
CA GLY A 150 4.10 8.92 2.37
C GLY A 150 5.24 8.50 1.46
N LEU A 151 5.74 7.26 1.60
CA LEU A 151 6.76 6.69 0.71
C LEU A 151 6.27 6.61 -0.74
N ALA A 152 5.00 6.22 -0.96
CA ALA A 152 4.41 6.17 -2.29
C ALA A 152 4.30 7.57 -2.93
N LEU A 153 3.89 8.57 -2.16
CA LEU A 153 3.80 9.95 -2.62
C LEU A 153 5.18 10.54 -2.94
N GLN A 154 6.17 10.29 -2.08
CA GLN A 154 7.54 10.75 -2.30
C GLN A 154 8.19 10.09 -3.52
N ALA A 155 7.95 8.81 -3.75
CA ALA A 155 8.42 8.12 -4.96
C ALA A 155 7.85 8.76 -6.24
N GLN A 156 6.57 9.12 -6.22
CA GLN A 156 5.90 9.82 -7.33
C GLN A 156 6.54 11.19 -7.62
N HIS A 157 6.97 11.89 -6.59
CA HIS A 157 7.63 13.20 -6.70
C HIS A 157 9.15 13.10 -6.96
N GLY A 158 9.64 11.95 -7.39
CA GLY A 158 11.04 11.77 -7.77
C GLY A 158 11.97 11.38 -6.61
N GLY A 159 11.42 10.99 -5.46
CA GLY A 159 12.21 10.45 -4.36
C GLY A 159 12.98 9.20 -4.77
N THR A 160 14.31 9.22 -4.63
CA THR A 160 15.16 8.09 -5.01
C THR A 160 15.06 6.93 -4.02
N LYS A 161 15.30 5.70 -4.49
CA LYS A 161 15.36 4.49 -3.66
C LYS A 161 16.22 4.69 -2.40
N LYS A 162 17.40 5.31 -2.56
CA LYS A 162 18.33 5.59 -1.45
C LYS A 162 17.73 6.52 -0.40
N GLN A 163 17.04 7.58 -0.84
CA GLN A 163 16.38 8.53 0.08
C GLN A 163 15.22 7.86 0.83
N LEU A 164 14.37 7.11 0.12
CA LEU A 164 13.22 6.45 0.72
C LEU A 164 13.63 5.34 1.70
N LEU A 165 14.68 4.55 1.39
CA LEU A 165 15.22 3.57 2.34
C LEU A 165 15.76 4.21 3.62
N ARG A 166 16.36 5.41 3.56
CA ARG A 166 16.78 6.15 4.78
C ARG A 166 15.58 6.52 5.66
N VAL A 167 14.44 6.88 5.06
CA VAL A 167 13.21 7.15 5.81
C VAL A 167 12.73 5.87 6.50
N VAL A 168 12.78 4.72 5.81
CA VAL A 168 12.49 3.41 6.42
C VAL A 168 13.43 3.12 7.60
N ASP A 169 14.73 3.34 7.43
CA ASP A 169 15.72 3.12 8.50
C ASP A 169 15.42 3.96 9.74
N ILE A 170 15.05 5.24 9.57
CA ILE A 170 14.65 6.12 10.68
C ILE A 170 13.39 5.60 11.38
N ALA A 171 12.38 5.19 10.63
CA ALA A 171 11.13 4.64 11.18
C ALA A 171 11.39 3.35 11.96
N MET A 172 12.22 2.43 11.42
CA MET A 172 12.55 1.16 12.05
C MET A 172 13.49 1.30 13.26
N ALA A 173 14.32 2.35 13.31
CA ALA A 173 15.11 2.68 14.48
C ALA A 173 14.26 3.15 15.68
N ARG A 174 13.00 3.56 15.41
CA ARG A 174 12.02 3.97 16.43
C ARG A 174 11.00 2.88 16.74
N TRP A 175 11.28 1.64 16.31
CA TRP A 175 10.42 0.51 16.65
C TRP A 175 10.22 0.44 18.18
N PRO A 176 8.99 0.26 18.67
CA PRO A 176 8.74 0.11 20.10
C PRO A 176 9.54 -1.06 20.64
N ASN A 177 10.43 -0.82 21.61
CA ASN A 177 11.27 -1.86 22.17
C ASN A 177 10.41 -2.89 22.93
N GLU A 178 10.83 -4.15 22.85
CA GLU A 178 10.46 -5.19 23.78
C GLU A 178 10.69 -4.69 25.21
N LYS A 179 9.74 -4.98 26.11
CA LYS A 179 9.73 -4.68 27.56
C LYS A 179 10.97 -3.96 28.09
N ARG A 180 10.88 -2.64 28.35
CA ARG A 180 11.73 -2.05 29.39
C ARG A 180 11.39 -2.78 30.68
N PRO A 181 12.38 -3.41 31.38
CA PRO A 181 12.11 -3.93 32.73
C PRO A 181 11.58 -2.75 33.55
N ARG A 182 10.42 -2.97 34.22
CA ARG A 182 9.93 -2.00 35.21
C ARG A 182 11.10 -1.66 36.10
N ARG A 183 11.49 -0.40 36.18
CA ARG A 183 12.33 0.07 37.27
C ARG A 183 11.52 -0.29 38.53
N SER A 184 12.06 -1.24 39.28
CA SER A 184 11.63 -1.48 40.68
C SER A 184 11.87 -0.17 41.41
N ASP A 185 10.80 0.56 41.72
CA ASP A 185 10.86 1.58 42.74
C ASP A 185 11.17 0.89 44.05
N THR A 186 12.44 0.72 44.31
CA THR A 186 12.99 0.44 45.63
C THR A 186 13.39 1.76 46.25
N GLY A 187 12.64 2.18 47.23
CA GLY A 187 12.98 3.32 48.07
C GLY A 187 11.92 3.53 49.08
#